data_bc5505edde6a44e8065460a39bcd353c
#
_entry.id   bc5505edde6a44e8065460a39bcd353c
#
_cell.length_a   1.000
_cell.length_b   1.000
_cell.length_c   1.000
_cell.angle_alpha   90.00
_cell.angle_beta   90.00
_cell.angle_gamma   90.00
#
_symmetry.space_group_name_H-M   'P 1'
#
loop_
_entity.id
_entity.type
_entity.pdbx_description
1 polymer ?
#
loop_
_entity_poly.entity_id
_entity_poly.type
_entity_poly.pdbx_seq_one_letter_code
_entity_poly.pdbx_strand_id
1 'polypeptide(L)'
;GGMGRFYWDAMRKSGRWDIAYICDTNPASRELAKELSPESYVIEDNQKIFEDESVQVVGLFTLADSRMEQIEKAIRYGKHIIAEKPVADTMENEWKVVEMAESSDVFSTVNLYLRNSWYHNLMKEYIRQGEIGELAIIRICHMTPGLAPGEGHEYEGPAFHDCGMHYV
;
A
#
# COMPACT_ATOMS: atom_id res chain seq x y z
N GLY A 1 2.45 5.87 -10.80
CA GLY A 1 1.51 6.80 -10.18
C GLY A 1 2.09 7.52 -8.99
N GLY A 2 1.28 8.44 -8.36
CA GLY A 2 1.74 9.31 -7.26
C GLY A 2 2.27 8.56 -6.04
N MET A 3 1.52 7.57 -5.57
CA MET A 3 1.92 6.76 -4.40
C MET A 3 3.16 5.91 -4.68
N GLY A 4 3.24 5.27 -5.85
CA GLY A 4 4.44 4.51 -6.22
C GLY A 4 5.70 5.38 -6.22
N ARG A 5 5.61 6.61 -6.71
CA ARG A 5 6.72 7.57 -6.69
C ARG A 5 7.10 8.00 -5.27
N PHE A 6 6.11 8.22 -4.40
CA PHE A 6 6.35 8.55 -3.00
C PHE A 6 7.13 7.42 -2.29
N TYR A 7 6.70 6.16 -2.47
CA TYR A 7 7.39 5.01 -1.89
C TYR A 7 8.77 4.79 -2.47
N TRP A 8 8.92 4.92 -3.79
CA TRP A 8 10.22 4.84 -4.44
C TRP A 8 11.21 5.83 -3.82
N ASP A 9 10.82 7.10 -3.63
CA ASP A 9 11.68 8.11 -3.03
C ASP A 9 12.03 7.79 -1.57
N ALA A 10 11.05 7.34 -0.78
CA ALA A 10 11.28 6.94 0.60
C ALA A 10 12.20 5.72 0.72
N MET A 11 11.99 4.69 -0.10
CA MET A 11 12.81 3.48 -0.13
C MET A 11 14.26 3.80 -0.53
N ARG A 12 14.45 4.59 -1.58
CA ARG A 12 15.76 5.05 -2.03
C ARG A 12 16.49 5.85 -0.96
N LYS A 13 15.81 6.83 -0.33
CA LYS A 13 16.39 7.64 0.75
C LYS A 13 16.78 6.84 1.98
N SER A 14 16.09 5.74 2.25
CA SER A 14 16.41 4.87 3.38
C SER A 14 17.72 4.11 3.22
N GLY A 15 18.19 3.92 1.98
CA GLY A 15 19.39 3.13 1.66
C GLY A 15 19.27 1.64 2.01
N ARG A 16 18.06 1.14 2.27
CA ARG A 16 17.77 -0.23 2.70
C ARG A 16 17.16 -1.11 1.62
N TRP A 17 16.87 -0.53 0.45
CA TRP A 17 16.17 -1.18 -0.65
C TRP A 17 17.00 -1.08 -1.92
N ASP A 18 17.09 -2.18 -2.63
CA ASP A 18 17.53 -2.25 -4.01
C ASP A 18 16.27 -2.33 -4.89
N ILE A 19 16.05 -1.33 -5.72
CA ILE A 19 14.84 -1.21 -6.54
C ILE A 19 15.16 -1.75 -7.93
N ALA A 20 14.99 -3.05 -8.10
CA ALA A 20 15.30 -3.73 -9.35
C ALA A 20 14.34 -3.33 -10.49
N TYR A 21 13.05 -3.19 -10.20
CA TYR A 21 12.02 -2.93 -11.21
C TYR A 21 11.10 -1.77 -10.82
N ILE A 22 10.68 -1.02 -11.85
CA ILE A 22 9.56 -0.07 -11.77
C ILE A 22 8.59 -0.45 -12.89
N CYS A 23 7.36 -0.77 -12.53
CA CYS A 23 6.30 -1.13 -13.47
C CYS A 23 5.19 -0.09 -13.46
N ASP A 24 4.81 0.41 -14.63
CA ASP A 24 3.66 1.31 -14.79
C ASP A 24 3.08 1.13 -16.20
N THR A 25 1.76 1.07 -16.33
CA THR A 25 1.08 0.98 -17.63
C THR A 25 1.10 2.29 -18.40
N ASN A 26 1.28 3.43 -17.69
CA ASN A 26 1.33 4.75 -18.31
C ASN A 26 2.73 5.03 -18.89
N PRO A 27 2.84 5.28 -20.23
CA PRO A 27 4.12 5.56 -20.88
C PRO A 27 4.86 6.77 -20.29
N ALA A 28 4.15 7.85 -19.94
CA ALA A 28 4.77 9.06 -19.37
C ALA A 28 5.36 8.78 -17.98
N SER A 29 4.70 7.93 -17.17
CA SER A 29 5.26 7.47 -15.90
C SER A 29 6.52 6.64 -16.08
N ARG A 30 6.57 5.81 -17.12
CA ARG A 30 7.76 4.99 -17.43
C ARG A 30 8.95 5.88 -17.87
N GLU A 31 8.72 6.87 -18.72
CA GLU A 31 9.80 7.80 -19.12
C GLU A 31 10.37 8.55 -17.93
N LEU A 32 9.49 9.09 -17.06
CA LEU A 32 9.94 9.72 -15.83
C LEU A 32 10.70 8.75 -14.90
N ALA A 33 10.28 7.49 -14.82
CA ALA A 33 10.96 6.48 -14.00
C ALA A 33 12.37 6.19 -14.52
N LYS A 34 12.59 6.13 -15.83
CA LYS A 34 13.92 5.95 -16.43
C LYS A 34 14.88 7.10 -16.09
N GLU A 35 14.36 8.32 -16.02
CA GLU A 35 15.15 9.50 -15.64
C GLU A 35 15.52 9.48 -14.15
N LEU A 36 14.56 9.09 -13.29
CA LEU A 36 14.72 9.12 -11.83
C LEU A 36 15.50 7.94 -11.28
N SER A 37 15.43 6.78 -11.93
CA SER A 37 16.01 5.51 -11.48
C SER A 37 16.65 4.78 -12.67
N PRO A 38 17.75 5.30 -13.23
CA PRO A 38 18.40 4.71 -14.40
C PRO A 38 18.98 3.31 -14.13
N GLU A 39 19.14 2.96 -12.86
CA GLU A 39 19.60 1.65 -12.40
C GLU A 39 18.52 0.57 -12.40
N SER A 40 17.23 0.96 -12.43
CA SER A 40 16.10 0.05 -12.38
C SER A 40 15.62 -0.36 -13.77
N TYR A 41 15.11 -1.58 -13.90
CA TYR A 41 14.40 -2.00 -15.10
C TYR A 41 12.98 -1.40 -15.13
N VAL A 42 12.73 -0.50 -16.08
CA VAL A 42 11.41 0.13 -16.25
C VAL A 42 10.61 -0.63 -17.29
N ILE A 43 9.48 -1.22 -16.88
CA ILE A 43 8.69 -2.14 -17.67
C ILE A 43 7.20 -1.80 -17.66
N GLU A 44 6.44 -2.34 -18.59
CA GLU A 44 4.99 -2.19 -18.70
C GLU A 44 4.24 -3.40 -18.12
N ASP A 45 4.75 -4.61 -18.40
CA ASP A 45 4.18 -5.86 -17.94
C ASP A 45 4.90 -6.34 -16.68
N ASN A 46 4.11 -6.58 -15.62
CA ASN A 46 4.62 -6.99 -14.32
C ASN A 46 5.04 -8.48 -14.24
N GLN A 47 4.80 -9.29 -15.27
CA GLN A 47 5.09 -10.72 -15.24
C GLN A 47 6.54 -11.01 -14.87
N LYS A 48 7.47 -10.27 -15.47
CA LYS A 48 8.92 -10.43 -15.22
C LYS A 48 9.31 -10.20 -13.75
N ILE A 49 8.61 -9.30 -13.06
CA ILE A 49 8.88 -9.02 -11.63
C ILE A 49 8.59 -10.25 -10.79
N PHE A 50 7.47 -10.92 -11.06
CA PHE A 50 7.08 -12.11 -10.31
C PHE A 50 7.97 -13.31 -10.62
N GLU A 51 8.40 -13.46 -11.87
CA GLU A 51 9.25 -14.56 -12.32
C GLU A 51 10.72 -14.42 -11.91
N ASP A 52 11.19 -13.21 -11.61
CA ASP A 52 12.56 -12.98 -11.21
C ASP A 52 12.78 -13.42 -9.75
N GLU A 53 13.56 -14.51 -9.55
CA GLU A 53 13.85 -15.06 -8.24
C GLU A 53 14.64 -14.11 -7.33
N SER A 54 15.36 -13.14 -7.89
CA SER A 54 16.10 -12.14 -7.13
C SER A 54 15.19 -11.11 -6.45
N VAL A 55 13.96 -10.92 -6.96
CA VAL A 55 12.95 -10.03 -6.36
C VAL A 55 12.35 -10.69 -5.13
N GLN A 56 12.56 -10.11 -3.97
CA GLN A 56 12.05 -10.61 -2.70
C GLN A 56 10.71 -9.99 -2.31
N VAL A 57 10.53 -8.70 -2.62
CA VAL A 57 9.36 -7.91 -2.20
C VAL A 57 8.76 -7.19 -3.39
N VAL A 58 7.44 -7.18 -3.48
CA VAL A 58 6.70 -6.40 -4.47
C VAL A 58 5.90 -5.29 -3.79
N GLY A 59 6.01 -4.08 -4.33
CA GLY A 59 5.22 -2.91 -3.91
C GLY A 59 4.02 -2.73 -4.84
N LEU A 60 2.80 -2.94 -4.33
CA LEU A 60 1.56 -2.85 -5.09
C LEU A 60 0.88 -1.50 -4.85
N PHE A 61 1.31 -0.49 -5.60
CA PHE A 61 0.81 0.89 -5.56
C PHE A 61 -0.17 1.18 -6.70
N THR A 62 -0.92 0.17 -7.09
CA THR A 62 -1.94 0.19 -8.14
C THR A 62 -3.31 0.58 -7.59
N LEU A 63 -4.32 0.71 -8.45
CA LEU A 63 -5.71 0.90 -8.03
C LEU A 63 -6.26 -0.38 -7.39
N ALA A 64 -7.30 -0.24 -6.57
CA ALA A 64 -7.88 -1.33 -5.78
C ALA A 64 -8.45 -2.47 -6.64
N ASP A 65 -9.00 -2.14 -7.81
CA ASP A 65 -9.63 -3.07 -8.75
C ASP A 65 -8.68 -4.15 -9.31
N SER A 66 -7.39 -3.80 -9.44
CA SER A 66 -6.35 -4.71 -9.96
C SER A 66 -5.48 -5.35 -8.88
N ARG A 67 -5.62 -4.92 -7.63
CA ARG A 67 -4.66 -5.25 -6.57
C ARG A 67 -4.81 -6.68 -6.07
N MET A 68 -6.04 -7.18 -5.94
CA MET A 68 -6.29 -8.55 -5.48
C MET A 68 -5.58 -9.59 -6.37
N GLU A 69 -5.69 -9.47 -7.70
CA GLU A 69 -5.02 -10.36 -8.65
C GLU A 69 -3.49 -10.30 -8.49
N GLN A 70 -2.96 -9.11 -8.27
CA GLN A 70 -1.51 -8.91 -8.05
C GLN A 70 -1.03 -9.51 -6.73
N ILE A 71 -1.85 -9.44 -5.67
CA ILE A 71 -1.57 -10.07 -4.38
C ILE A 71 -1.56 -11.59 -4.53
N GLU A 72 -2.59 -12.17 -5.18
CA GLU A 72 -2.65 -13.60 -5.46
C GLU A 72 -1.41 -14.06 -6.24
N LYS A 73 -1.02 -13.29 -7.24
CA LYS A 73 0.17 -13.56 -8.05
C LYS A 73 1.45 -13.48 -7.21
N ALA A 74 1.59 -12.48 -6.35
CA ALA A 74 2.74 -12.35 -5.47
C ALA A 74 2.87 -13.55 -4.52
N ILE A 75 1.77 -13.97 -3.90
CA ILE A 75 1.73 -15.16 -3.02
C ILE A 75 2.15 -16.41 -3.80
N ARG A 76 1.60 -16.62 -5.00
CA ARG A 76 1.93 -17.77 -5.86
C ARG A 76 3.42 -17.86 -6.20
N TYR A 77 4.07 -16.73 -6.39
CA TYR A 77 5.51 -16.64 -6.69
C TYR A 77 6.39 -16.46 -5.44
N GLY A 78 5.82 -16.58 -4.23
CA GLY A 78 6.57 -16.48 -2.98
C GLY A 78 7.15 -15.09 -2.70
N LYS A 79 6.54 -14.01 -3.24
CA LYS A 79 7.01 -12.64 -3.04
C LYS A 79 6.35 -12.01 -1.83
N HIS A 80 7.12 -11.37 -0.97
CA HIS A 80 6.59 -10.53 0.10
C HIS A 80 5.90 -9.29 -0.46
N ILE A 81 4.93 -8.73 0.28
CA ILE A 81 4.00 -7.74 -0.27
C ILE A 81 3.96 -6.48 0.60
N ILE A 82 4.09 -5.34 -0.06
CA ILE A 82 3.72 -4.03 0.48
C ILE A 82 2.58 -3.50 -0.40
N ALA A 83 1.35 -3.45 0.11
CA ALA A 83 0.19 -3.02 -0.67
C ALA A 83 -0.35 -1.66 -0.20
N GLU A 84 -0.84 -0.87 -1.16
CA GLU A 84 -1.69 0.28 -0.84
C GLU A 84 -3.06 -0.15 -0.32
N LYS A 85 -3.67 0.75 0.40
CA LYS A 85 -5.07 0.63 0.83
C LYS A 85 -6.02 1.15 -0.29
N PRO A 86 -7.27 0.68 -0.34
CA PRO A 86 -7.75 -0.59 0.20
C PRO A 86 -7.10 -1.78 -0.53
N VAL A 87 -7.03 -2.94 0.09
CA VAL A 87 -6.34 -4.11 -0.50
C VAL A 87 -7.10 -4.71 -1.69
N ALA A 88 -8.39 -4.42 -1.82
CA ALA A 88 -9.22 -4.79 -2.95
C ALA A 88 -10.37 -3.78 -3.14
N ASP A 89 -11.16 -3.95 -4.17
CA ASP A 89 -12.24 -3.08 -4.60
C ASP A 89 -13.57 -3.30 -3.86
N THR A 90 -13.74 -4.46 -3.25
CA THR A 90 -14.94 -4.85 -2.52
C THR A 90 -14.59 -5.53 -1.19
N MET A 91 -15.50 -5.44 -0.21
CA MET A 91 -15.33 -6.13 1.08
C MET A 91 -15.18 -7.65 0.90
N GLU A 92 -15.90 -8.27 -0.03
CA GLU A 92 -15.76 -9.69 -0.31
C GLU A 92 -14.35 -10.04 -0.81
N ASN A 93 -13.79 -9.21 -1.69
CA ASN A 93 -12.44 -9.40 -2.22
C ASN A 93 -11.38 -9.08 -1.15
N GLU A 94 -11.62 -8.12 -0.26
CA GLU A 94 -10.73 -7.86 0.87
C GLU A 94 -10.64 -9.07 1.82
N TRP A 95 -11.76 -9.72 2.12
CA TRP A 95 -11.76 -10.96 2.91
C TRP A 95 -10.99 -12.10 2.23
N LYS A 96 -11.13 -12.25 0.91
CA LYS A 96 -10.33 -13.23 0.16
C LYS A 96 -8.83 -12.93 0.25
N VAL A 97 -8.45 -11.64 0.19
CA VAL A 97 -7.05 -11.22 0.36
C VAL A 97 -6.53 -11.60 1.76
N VAL A 98 -7.32 -11.37 2.81
CA VAL A 98 -6.94 -11.77 4.18
C VAL A 98 -6.75 -13.28 4.27
N GLU A 99 -7.70 -14.08 3.77
CA GLU A 99 -7.61 -15.55 3.79
C GLU A 99 -6.38 -16.05 3.02
N MET A 100 -6.09 -15.48 1.85
CA MET A 100 -4.89 -15.82 1.08
C MET A 100 -3.59 -15.46 1.82
N ALA A 101 -3.54 -14.29 2.44
CA ALA A 101 -2.37 -13.83 3.17
C ALA A 101 -2.10 -14.69 4.42
N GLU A 102 -3.15 -14.99 5.20
CA GLU A 102 -3.05 -15.82 6.41
C GLU A 102 -2.69 -17.28 6.12
N SER A 103 -3.07 -17.79 4.95
CA SER A 103 -2.74 -19.16 4.52
C SER A 103 -1.39 -19.28 3.79
N SER A 104 -0.65 -18.21 3.65
CA SER A 104 0.63 -18.15 2.92
C SER A 104 1.83 -17.99 3.85
N ASP A 105 3.01 -18.36 3.37
CA ASP A 105 4.29 -18.15 4.06
C ASP A 105 4.94 -16.79 3.72
N VAL A 106 4.26 -15.92 2.96
CA VAL A 106 4.80 -14.62 2.59
C VAL A 106 4.44 -13.55 3.63
N PHE A 107 5.37 -12.65 3.90
CA PHE A 107 5.05 -11.45 4.68
C PHE A 107 4.27 -10.46 3.83
N SER A 108 3.15 -9.98 4.36
CA SER A 108 2.34 -8.95 3.73
C SER A 108 2.06 -7.80 4.69
N THR A 109 2.04 -6.59 4.15
CA THR A 109 1.67 -5.39 4.91
C THR A 109 0.88 -4.42 4.04
N VAL A 110 -0.04 -3.70 4.68
CA VAL A 110 -0.84 -2.66 4.06
C VAL A 110 -0.35 -1.30 4.51
N ASN A 111 -0.33 -0.34 3.61
CA ASN A 111 0.04 1.03 3.92
C ASN A 111 -1.04 1.75 4.74
N LEU A 112 -1.00 1.55 6.04
CA LEU A 112 -1.79 2.28 7.03
C LEU A 112 -0.86 3.22 7.80
N TYR A 113 -0.47 4.33 7.19
CA TYR A 113 0.61 5.20 7.67
C TYR A 113 0.38 5.74 9.09
N LEU A 114 -0.87 5.97 9.50
CA LEU A 114 -1.18 6.44 10.85
C LEU A 114 -0.90 5.39 11.92
N ARG A 115 -0.95 4.10 11.57
CA ARG A 115 -0.67 3.00 12.48
C ARG A 115 0.74 3.07 13.09
N ASN A 116 1.69 3.64 12.35
CA ASN A 116 3.08 3.80 12.77
C ASN A 116 3.48 5.26 13.04
N SER A 117 2.52 6.19 13.03
CA SER A 117 2.81 7.58 13.35
C SER A 117 3.19 7.74 14.82
N TRP A 118 4.17 8.61 15.10
CA TRP A 118 4.71 8.80 16.44
C TRP A 118 3.64 9.25 17.44
N TYR A 119 2.72 10.13 17.03
CA TYR A 119 1.67 10.67 17.90
C TYR A 119 0.58 9.64 18.21
N HIS A 120 0.20 8.76 17.28
CA HIS A 120 -0.71 7.66 17.58
C HIS A 120 -0.07 6.62 18.49
N ASN A 121 1.23 6.33 18.30
CA ASN A 121 1.96 5.44 19.21
C ASN A 121 2.10 6.04 20.61
N LEU A 122 2.31 7.36 20.72
CA LEU A 122 2.32 8.06 21.99
C LEU A 122 0.95 7.99 22.69
N MET A 123 -0.17 8.20 21.96
CA MET A 123 -1.51 8.04 22.51
C MET A 123 -1.77 6.62 23.02
N LYS A 124 -1.38 5.60 22.24
CA LYS A 124 -1.49 4.20 22.67
C LYS A 124 -0.71 3.95 23.96
N GLU A 125 0.47 4.51 24.08
CA GLU A 125 1.30 4.35 25.27
C GLU A 125 0.67 4.99 26.49
N TYR A 126 0.12 6.20 26.40
CA TYR A 126 -0.61 6.85 27.50
C TYR A 126 -1.86 6.05 27.93
N ILE A 127 -2.60 5.49 26.98
CA ILE A 127 -3.73 4.60 27.29
C ILE A 127 -3.22 3.36 28.04
N ARG A 128 -2.18 2.70 27.54
CA ARG A 128 -1.61 1.49 28.12
C ARG A 128 -1.07 1.70 29.54
N GLN A 129 -0.49 2.87 29.82
CA GLN A 129 0.04 3.26 31.13
C GLN A 129 -1.05 3.72 32.10
N GLY A 130 -2.28 3.90 31.64
CA GLY A 130 -3.39 4.39 32.45
C GLY A 130 -3.34 5.89 32.73
N GLU A 131 -2.48 6.65 32.05
CA GLU A 131 -2.28 8.10 32.25
C GLU A 131 -3.56 8.93 32.03
N ILE A 132 -4.47 8.43 31.22
CA ILE A 132 -5.76 9.07 30.94
C ILE A 132 -6.96 8.32 31.58
N GLY A 133 -6.67 7.33 32.44
CA GLY A 133 -7.68 6.48 33.06
C GLY A 133 -8.29 5.46 32.10
N GLU A 134 -9.49 4.99 32.44
CA GLU A 134 -10.24 4.05 31.60
C GLU A 134 -10.75 4.71 30.34
N LEU A 135 -10.49 4.09 29.19
CA LEU A 135 -10.92 4.61 27.89
C LEU A 135 -12.44 4.40 27.71
N ALA A 136 -13.19 5.49 27.78
CA ALA A 136 -14.64 5.45 27.63
C ALA A 136 -15.13 5.76 26.20
N ILE A 137 -14.50 6.75 25.56
CA ILE A 137 -14.92 7.23 24.22
C ILE A 137 -13.68 7.60 23.39
N ILE A 138 -13.66 7.20 22.14
CA ILE A 138 -12.77 7.72 21.11
C ILE A 138 -13.62 8.54 20.12
N ARG A 139 -13.23 9.79 19.90
CA ARG A 139 -13.82 10.63 18.86
C ARG A 139 -12.76 11.00 17.83
N ILE A 140 -13.01 10.62 16.58
CA ILE A 140 -12.16 10.96 15.44
C ILE A 140 -12.92 11.96 14.57
N CYS A 141 -12.26 13.06 14.22
CA CYS A 141 -12.80 14.06 13.30
C CYS A 141 -11.77 14.28 12.19
N HIS A 142 -12.12 13.84 10.99
CA HIS A 142 -11.29 13.98 9.79
C HIS A 142 -12.08 14.72 8.73
N MET A 143 -11.51 15.81 8.23
CA MET A 143 -12.10 16.58 7.13
C MET A 143 -11.17 16.45 5.92
N THR A 144 -11.68 15.80 4.87
CA THR A 144 -11.01 15.70 3.58
C THR A 144 -11.79 16.50 2.56
N PRO A 145 -11.15 17.35 1.75
CA PRO A 145 -11.86 17.97 0.64
C PRO A 145 -12.40 16.88 -0.30
N GLY A 146 -13.65 17.02 -0.71
CA GLY A 146 -14.22 16.15 -1.73
C GLY A 146 -13.43 16.28 -3.02
N LEU A 147 -13.14 15.15 -3.66
CA LEU A 147 -12.53 15.12 -4.96
C LEU A 147 -13.59 15.27 -6.04
N ALA A 148 -13.24 15.93 -7.14
CA ALA A 148 -14.13 16.03 -8.29
C ALA A 148 -14.27 14.65 -8.96
N PRO A 149 -15.44 14.35 -9.58
CA PRO A 149 -15.58 13.13 -10.38
C PRO A 149 -14.47 12.99 -11.43
N GLY A 150 -13.88 11.81 -11.55
CA GLY A 150 -12.78 11.54 -12.49
C GLY A 150 -11.38 11.78 -11.94
N GLU A 151 -11.21 12.15 -10.68
CA GLU A 151 -9.89 12.33 -10.04
C GLU A 151 -9.28 11.05 -9.48
N GLY A 152 -9.81 9.88 -9.83
CA GLY A 152 -9.17 8.59 -9.60
C GLY A 152 -9.51 7.88 -8.29
N HIS A 153 -10.43 8.44 -7.50
CA HIS A 153 -10.86 7.84 -6.23
C HIS A 153 -12.21 7.11 -6.30
N GLU A 154 -12.81 7.00 -7.49
CA GLU A 154 -14.08 6.31 -7.67
C GLU A 154 -14.01 4.81 -7.32
N TYR A 155 -12.80 4.23 -7.41
CA TYR A 155 -12.54 2.82 -7.13
C TYR A 155 -12.14 2.54 -5.68
N GLU A 156 -12.00 3.57 -4.84
CA GLU A 156 -11.56 3.42 -3.45
C GLU A 156 -12.74 3.40 -2.46
N GLY A 157 -13.96 3.42 -2.97
CA GLY A 157 -15.17 3.34 -2.17
C GLY A 157 -15.53 4.65 -1.44
N PRO A 158 -16.53 4.62 -0.55
CA PRO A 158 -16.96 5.79 0.19
C PRO A 158 -15.90 6.28 1.18
N ALA A 159 -15.98 7.54 1.59
CA ALA A 159 -15.00 8.23 2.43
C ALA A 159 -14.56 7.46 3.69
N PHE A 160 -15.43 6.64 4.28
CA PHE A 160 -15.03 5.78 5.40
C PHE A 160 -14.09 4.66 4.96
N HIS A 161 -14.35 4.04 3.82
CA HIS A 161 -13.52 2.97 3.26
C HIS A 161 -12.16 3.50 2.79
N ASP A 162 -12.13 4.68 2.19
CA ASP A 162 -10.88 5.31 1.74
C ASP A 162 -10.08 5.90 2.91
N CYS A 163 -10.69 6.75 3.74
CA CYS A 163 -9.99 7.52 4.76
C CYS A 163 -10.16 6.93 6.17
N GLY A 164 -11.34 6.39 6.49
CA GLY A 164 -11.68 5.90 7.83
C GLY A 164 -10.80 4.74 8.29
N MET A 165 -10.38 3.87 7.38
CA MET A 165 -9.52 2.73 7.68
C MET A 165 -8.14 3.11 8.26
N HIS A 166 -7.71 4.35 8.09
CA HIS A 166 -6.46 4.81 8.72
C HIS A 166 -6.57 4.99 10.23
N TYR A 167 -7.80 5.02 10.79
CA TYR A 167 -8.08 5.35 12.18
C TYR A 167 -8.63 4.18 13.00
N VAL A 168 -8.80 3.00 12.41
CA VAL A 168 -9.30 1.77 13.08
C VAL A 168 -8.22 0.77 13.41
#